data_08df9c48ef5385a430022bb79434f240
#
_entry.id   08df9c48ef5385a430022bb79434f240
#
_cell.length_a   1.000
_cell.length_b   1.000
_cell.length_c   1.000
_cell.angle_alpha   90.00
_cell.angle_beta   90.00
_cell.angle_gamma   90.00
#
_symmetry.space_group_name_H-M   'P 1'
#
loop_
_entity.id
_entity.type
_entity.pdbx_description
1 polymer ?
#
loop_
_entity_poly.entity_id
_entity_poly.type
_entity_poly.pdbx_seq_one_letter_code
_entity_poly.pdbx_strand_id
1 'polypeptide(L)'
;RILDAPMHGGQHAPPMRTAAYVYTGWHAIAERDAAFHPGFTEWELVRGCRPRFAGHHQPRIPALGEYDDRDPVAVARRVRLAHEHGVDALVFGVFWCRGKRVFEAGLDRGFLGSEVGDTMPFACMWANRMPRRVLPVRRQDLPVLDPAREVPSDEADFVEFVAMLADNYFCRPNYVTIEGRNYLSIFDSTFFVRELGVDGARAAIGAARRWLAAHGHRDLHLAAIEPNAETLPLAAAVGFDSVTHYVL
;
A
#
# COMPACT_ATOMS: atom_id res chain seq x y z
N ARG A 1 -33.60 -8.11 -6.81
CA ARG A 1 -33.87 -9.50 -7.30
C ARG A 1 -32.63 -9.99 -8.06
N ILE A 2 -31.63 -10.43 -7.32
CA ILE A 2 -30.51 -11.25 -7.81
C ILE A 2 -30.28 -12.31 -6.72
N LEU A 3 -31.18 -13.25 -6.58
CA LEU A 3 -31.06 -14.41 -5.69
C LEU A 3 -31.93 -15.54 -6.22
N ASP A 4 -31.66 -16.04 -7.45
CA ASP A 4 -32.16 -17.32 -7.90
C ASP A 4 -31.23 -17.85 -9.00
N ALA A 5 -30.01 -18.22 -8.61
CA ALA A 5 -29.17 -19.14 -9.39
C ALA A 5 -29.17 -20.48 -8.65
N PRO A 6 -29.42 -21.63 -9.34
CA PRO A 6 -29.46 -22.93 -8.68
C PRO A 6 -28.08 -23.28 -8.13
N MET A 7 -28.02 -23.61 -6.87
CA MET A 7 -26.86 -24.18 -6.19
C MET A 7 -26.53 -25.53 -6.80
N HIS A 8 -25.59 -25.58 -7.72
CA HIS A 8 -25.06 -26.85 -8.26
C HIS A 8 -23.85 -27.29 -7.44
N GLY A 9 -23.99 -28.47 -6.85
CA GLY A 9 -22.97 -29.46 -6.47
C GLY A 9 -21.73 -28.96 -5.73
N GLY A 10 -21.64 -29.30 -4.47
CA GLY A 10 -20.55 -29.23 -3.51
C GLY A 10 -19.09 -29.14 -3.98
N GLN A 11 -18.70 -28.05 -4.59
CA GLN A 11 -17.32 -27.58 -4.54
C GLN A 11 -17.24 -26.66 -3.32
N HIS A 12 -16.49 -27.06 -2.30
CA HIS A 12 -16.17 -26.16 -1.19
C HIS A 12 -15.54 -24.90 -1.79
N ALA A 13 -16.21 -23.75 -1.62
CA ALA A 13 -15.60 -22.46 -1.93
C ALA A 13 -14.22 -22.41 -1.23
N PRO A 14 -13.17 -21.92 -1.90
CA PRO A 14 -11.88 -21.79 -1.25
C PRO A 14 -12.05 -20.95 0.03
N PRO A 15 -11.33 -21.27 1.10
CA PRO A 15 -11.46 -20.52 2.35
C PRO A 15 -11.21 -19.04 2.09
N MET A 16 -12.09 -18.20 2.63
CA MET A 16 -11.96 -16.75 2.56
C MET A 16 -10.64 -16.35 3.23
N ARG A 17 -9.83 -15.51 2.56
CA ARG A 17 -8.59 -14.97 3.10
C ARG A 17 -8.78 -13.50 3.44
N THR A 18 -8.26 -13.10 4.57
CA THR A 18 -8.29 -11.71 5.05
C THR A 18 -6.91 -11.07 4.89
N ALA A 19 -6.86 -9.93 4.23
CA ALA A 19 -5.64 -9.14 4.13
C ALA A 19 -5.82 -7.76 4.76
N ALA A 20 -4.80 -7.28 5.46
CA ALA A 20 -4.80 -5.97 6.09
C ALA A 20 -3.77 -5.03 5.43
N TYR A 21 -4.19 -3.80 5.12
CA TYR A 21 -3.27 -2.76 4.68
C TYR A 21 -2.39 -2.26 5.83
N VAL A 22 -1.11 -2.07 5.55
CA VAL A 22 -0.10 -1.63 6.52
C VAL A 22 0.56 -0.34 6.06
N TYR A 23 0.48 0.68 6.90
CA TYR A 23 1.20 1.92 6.75
C TYR A 23 2.56 1.84 7.46
N THR A 24 3.64 2.25 6.79
CA THR A 24 5.03 2.10 7.22
C THR A 24 5.70 3.42 7.63
N GLY A 25 4.95 4.38 8.13
CA GLY A 25 5.45 5.73 8.44
C GLY A 25 5.56 6.06 9.92
N TRP A 26 5.72 5.06 10.80
CA TRP A 26 5.79 5.24 12.26
C TRP A 26 7.21 5.49 12.79
N HIS A 27 8.15 5.81 11.91
CA HIS A 27 9.53 6.14 12.23
C HIS A 27 9.94 7.51 11.69
N ALA A 28 11.02 8.05 12.23
CA ALA A 28 11.60 9.29 11.75
C ALA A 28 12.30 9.08 10.39
N ILE A 29 12.12 10.03 9.49
CA ILE A 29 12.79 10.09 8.17
C ILE A 29 13.32 11.50 7.93
N ALA A 30 14.37 11.61 7.13
CA ALA A 30 15.05 12.87 6.87
C ALA A 30 14.11 13.98 6.32
N GLU A 31 13.16 13.60 5.46
CA GLU A 31 12.19 14.54 4.88
C GLU A 31 11.23 15.13 5.93
N ARG A 32 10.82 14.31 6.92
CA ARG A 32 9.99 14.79 8.03
C ARG A 32 10.82 15.59 9.04
N ASP A 33 12.03 15.15 9.32
CA ASP A 33 12.94 15.89 10.19
C ASP A 33 13.21 17.30 9.66
N ALA A 34 13.42 17.43 8.36
CA ALA A 34 13.60 18.73 7.70
C ALA A 34 12.32 19.59 7.71
N ALA A 35 11.14 18.96 7.59
CA ALA A 35 9.86 19.66 7.52
C ALA A 35 9.30 20.06 8.89
N PHE A 36 9.62 19.34 9.94
CA PHE A 36 9.13 19.54 11.31
C PHE A 36 10.28 19.82 12.28
N HIS A 37 10.94 18.78 12.75
CA HIS A 37 12.13 18.83 13.62
C HIS A 37 12.80 17.45 13.67
N PRO A 38 14.09 17.35 14.05
CA PRO A 38 14.78 16.08 14.17
C PRO A 38 14.06 15.06 15.08
N GLY A 39 13.91 13.83 14.58
CA GLY A 39 13.25 12.74 15.28
C GLY A 39 11.72 12.77 15.25
N PHE A 40 11.11 13.60 14.40
CA PHE A 40 9.65 13.67 14.27
C PHE A 40 9.06 12.33 13.83
N THR A 41 8.00 11.92 14.52
CA THR A 41 7.15 10.78 14.14
C THR A 41 5.67 11.14 14.27
N GLU A 42 4.81 10.37 13.59
CA GLU A 42 3.36 10.58 13.72
C GLU A 42 2.81 10.29 15.12
N TRP A 43 3.58 9.65 16.00
CA TRP A 43 3.19 9.48 17.39
C TRP A 43 2.98 10.81 18.12
N GLU A 44 3.71 11.86 17.73
CA GLU A 44 3.50 13.20 18.29
C GLU A 44 2.10 13.74 17.99
N LEU A 45 1.57 13.40 16.83
CA LEU A 45 0.22 13.78 16.44
C LEU A 45 -0.80 13.03 17.26
N VAL A 46 -0.60 11.72 17.45
CA VAL A 46 -1.47 10.89 18.28
C VAL A 46 -1.50 11.45 19.71
N ARG A 47 -0.33 11.71 20.31
CA ARG A 47 -0.23 12.32 21.66
C ARG A 47 -0.85 13.71 21.74
N GLY A 48 -0.77 14.46 20.63
CA GLY A 48 -1.31 15.82 20.52
C GLY A 48 -2.83 15.88 20.37
N CYS A 49 -3.51 14.78 20.09
CA CYS A 49 -4.96 14.74 19.93
C CYS A 49 -5.69 15.19 21.23
N ARG A 50 -6.79 15.91 21.07
CA ARG A 50 -7.63 16.40 22.18
C ARG A 50 -9.09 16.06 21.92
N PRO A 51 -9.88 15.79 22.97
CA PRO A 51 -11.32 15.66 22.84
C PRO A 51 -11.94 16.92 22.21
N ARG A 52 -12.87 16.75 21.28
CA ARG A 52 -13.58 17.83 20.57
C ARG A 52 -15.04 17.97 20.99
N PHE A 53 -15.58 16.95 21.65
CA PHE A 53 -16.94 16.92 22.17
C PHE A 53 -17.02 15.95 23.36
N ALA A 54 -18.10 15.98 24.12
CA ALA A 54 -18.33 15.08 25.26
C ALA A 54 -18.34 13.61 24.78
N GLY A 55 -17.59 12.73 25.46
CA GLY A 55 -17.46 11.32 25.06
C GLY A 55 -16.45 11.03 23.93
N HIS A 56 -15.80 12.06 23.37
CA HIS A 56 -14.70 11.86 22.44
C HIS A 56 -13.40 11.50 23.17
N HIS A 57 -13.09 10.24 23.27
CA HIS A 57 -11.90 9.74 23.96
C HIS A 57 -10.65 9.99 23.11
N GLN A 58 -9.81 10.92 23.51
CA GLN A 58 -8.52 11.27 22.90
C GLN A 58 -7.50 11.69 23.96
N PRO A 59 -6.20 11.45 23.78
CA PRO A 59 -5.60 10.64 22.70
C PRO A 59 -5.88 9.14 22.87
N ARG A 60 -5.95 8.40 21.74
CA ARG A 60 -6.01 6.94 21.75
C ARG A 60 -4.60 6.38 21.59
N ILE A 61 -4.05 5.89 22.67
CA ILE A 61 -2.72 5.25 22.66
C ILE A 61 -2.92 3.74 22.47
N PRO A 62 -2.17 3.09 21.57
CA PRO A 62 -2.26 1.64 21.38
C PRO A 62 -1.94 0.88 22.66
N ALA A 63 -2.68 -0.19 22.95
CA ALA A 63 -2.44 -1.02 24.13
C ALA A 63 -1.03 -1.67 24.14
N LEU A 64 -0.46 -1.91 22.96
CA LEU A 64 0.92 -2.40 22.80
C LEU A 64 1.97 -1.27 22.88
N GLY A 65 1.55 -0.03 23.14
CA GLY A 65 2.41 1.14 23.13
C GLY A 65 2.77 1.64 21.73
N GLU A 66 3.43 2.78 21.69
CA GLU A 66 4.06 3.33 20.49
C GLU A 66 5.22 2.42 20.06
N TYR A 67 5.52 2.44 18.78
CA TYR A 67 6.60 1.63 18.23
C TYR A 67 7.30 2.33 17.07
N ASP A 68 8.52 1.93 16.82
CA ASP A 68 9.24 2.20 15.59
C ASP A 68 9.02 1.01 14.65
N ASP A 69 8.45 1.24 13.48
CA ASP A 69 8.18 0.16 12.52
C ASP A 69 9.43 -0.33 11.78
N ARG A 70 10.62 0.22 12.09
CA ARG A 70 11.92 -0.34 11.71
C ARG A 70 12.42 -1.41 12.68
N ASP A 71 11.82 -1.50 13.88
CA ASP A 71 12.20 -2.50 14.88
C ASP A 71 11.57 -3.87 14.54
N PRO A 72 12.37 -4.86 14.12
CA PRO A 72 11.86 -6.17 13.72
C PRO A 72 11.16 -6.92 14.86
N VAL A 73 11.56 -6.72 16.11
CA VAL A 73 10.94 -7.38 17.27
C VAL A 73 9.54 -6.79 17.52
N ALA A 74 9.42 -5.46 17.48
CA ALA A 74 8.15 -4.79 17.65
C ALA A 74 7.18 -5.11 16.51
N VAL A 75 7.68 -5.22 15.28
CA VAL A 75 6.87 -5.59 14.10
C VAL A 75 6.44 -7.05 14.20
N ALA A 76 7.33 -8.00 14.49
CA ALA A 76 6.99 -9.42 14.62
C ALA A 76 5.87 -9.66 15.63
N ARG A 77 5.93 -8.98 16.79
CA ARG A 77 4.89 -9.08 17.83
C ARG A 77 3.51 -8.66 17.30
N ARG A 78 3.44 -7.58 16.52
CA ARG A 78 2.18 -7.06 15.94
C ARG A 78 1.66 -7.95 14.83
N VAL A 79 2.55 -8.47 14.00
CA VAL A 79 2.19 -9.39 12.92
C VAL A 79 1.62 -10.69 13.46
N ARG A 80 2.25 -11.27 14.50
CA ARG A 80 1.69 -12.45 15.16
C ARG A 80 0.30 -12.19 15.73
N LEU A 81 0.14 -11.07 16.45
CA LEU A 81 -1.16 -10.70 17.00
C LEU A 81 -2.23 -10.57 15.89
N ALA A 82 -1.90 -9.93 14.77
CA ALA A 82 -2.80 -9.84 13.62
C ALA A 82 -3.16 -11.22 13.07
N HIS A 83 -2.17 -12.08 12.89
CA HIS A 83 -2.38 -13.45 12.39
C HIS A 83 -3.24 -14.29 13.34
N GLU A 84 -2.98 -14.23 14.64
CA GLU A 84 -3.78 -14.89 15.69
C GLU A 84 -5.26 -14.43 15.69
N HIS A 85 -5.54 -13.24 15.13
CA HIS A 85 -6.88 -12.68 15.01
C HIS A 85 -7.45 -12.77 13.58
N GLY A 86 -6.90 -13.64 12.74
CA GLY A 86 -7.47 -14.00 11.44
C GLY A 86 -7.01 -13.14 10.27
N VAL A 87 -5.89 -12.41 10.41
CA VAL A 87 -5.26 -11.75 9.26
C VAL A 87 -4.31 -12.75 8.58
N ASP A 88 -4.60 -13.12 7.34
CA ASP A 88 -3.85 -14.11 6.57
C ASP A 88 -2.70 -13.51 5.77
N ALA A 89 -2.78 -12.22 5.43
CA ALA A 89 -1.77 -11.53 4.66
C ALA A 89 -1.70 -10.03 5.01
N LEU A 90 -0.57 -9.41 4.73
CA LEU A 90 -0.35 -7.97 4.91
C LEU A 90 -0.11 -7.31 3.56
N VAL A 91 -0.69 -6.11 3.33
CA VAL A 91 -0.47 -5.32 2.13
C VAL A 91 0.23 -4.03 2.51
N PHE A 92 1.51 -3.93 2.22
CA PHE A 92 2.35 -2.80 2.61
C PHE A 92 2.26 -1.64 1.62
N GLY A 93 2.04 -0.44 2.12
CA GLY A 93 2.16 0.78 1.34
C GLY A 93 3.60 1.06 0.94
N VAL A 94 3.88 1.08 -0.36
CA VAL A 94 5.17 1.47 -0.93
C VAL A 94 5.03 2.87 -1.53
N PHE A 95 5.77 3.80 -0.98
CA PHE A 95 5.83 5.18 -1.46
C PHE A 95 6.99 5.31 -2.46
N TRP A 96 6.64 5.45 -3.71
CA TRP A 96 7.57 5.57 -4.82
C TRP A 96 7.24 6.80 -5.67
N CYS A 97 8.27 7.51 -6.08
CA CYS A 97 8.18 8.54 -7.09
C CYS A 97 9.54 8.74 -7.76
N ARG A 98 9.61 8.51 -9.06
CA ARG A 98 10.77 8.76 -9.91
C ARG A 98 12.10 8.27 -9.32
N GLY A 99 12.16 6.96 -9.03
CA GLY A 99 13.34 6.30 -8.48
C GLY A 99 13.58 6.52 -6.98
N LYS A 100 12.73 7.30 -6.30
CA LYS A 100 12.89 7.58 -4.87
C LYS A 100 11.83 6.85 -4.05
N ARG A 101 12.26 6.28 -2.92
CA ARG A 101 11.40 5.62 -1.92
C ARG A 101 11.34 6.45 -0.65
N VAL A 102 10.22 6.35 0.06
CA VAL A 102 10.02 6.94 1.39
C VAL A 102 9.35 5.89 2.27
N PHE A 103 9.71 5.84 3.54
CA PHE A 103 9.18 4.89 4.54
C PHE A 103 9.47 3.41 4.25
N GLU A 104 10.40 3.13 3.35
CA GLU A 104 10.77 1.75 3.00
C GLU A 104 11.30 0.95 4.17
N ALA A 105 11.92 1.62 5.15
CA ALA A 105 12.56 0.95 6.27
C ALA A 105 11.56 0.15 7.15
N GLY A 106 10.29 0.53 7.18
CA GLY A 106 9.25 -0.25 7.88
C GLY A 106 9.02 -1.61 7.24
N LEU A 107 8.98 -1.69 5.91
CA LEU A 107 8.90 -2.95 5.18
C LEU A 107 10.25 -3.68 5.17
N ASP A 108 11.32 -3.02 4.72
CA ASP A 108 12.60 -3.66 4.43
C ASP A 108 13.34 -4.13 5.69
N ARG A 109 13.35 -3.32 6.74
CA ARG A 109 14.05 -3.62 7.99
C ARG A 109 13.12 -4.18 9.06
N GLY A 110 11.95 -3.54 9.20
CA GLY A 110 10.99 -3.92 10.23
C GLY A 110 10.34 -5.26 9.94
N PHE A 111 9.60 -5.38 8.84
CA PHE A 111 8.89 -6.61 8.52
C PHE A 111 9.81 -7.69 7.94
N LEU A 112 10.50 -7.42 6.83
CA LEU A 112 11.34 -8.41 6.17
C LEU A 112 12.60 -8.79 6.96
N GLY A 113 13.06 -7.91 7.84
CA GLY A 113 14.13 -8.20 8.78
C GLY A 113 13.69 -8.95 10.05
N SER A 114 12.39 -9.18 10.24
CA SER A 114 11.84 -9.87 11.40
C SER A 114 11.79 -11.40 11.19
N GLU A 115 11.62 -12.14 12.29
CA GLU A 115 11.45 -13.59 12.27
C GLU A 115 10.18 -14.09 11.54
N VAL A 116 9.22 -13.20 11.28
CA VAL A 116 8.00 -13.52 10.52
C VAL A 116 8.08 -13.07 9.05
N GLY A 117 9.14 -12.38 8.67
CA GLY A 117 9.32 -11.77 7.36
C GLY A 117 9.35 -12.74 6.19
N ASP A 118 9.76 -13.99 6.42
CA ASP A 118 9.80 -15.03 5.39
C ASP A 118 8.58 -15.98 5.45
N THR A 119 7.73 -15.86 6.48
CA THR A 119 6.61 -16.79 6.70
C THR A 119 5.25 -16.14 6.56
N MET A 120 5.07 -14.90 7.03
CA MET A 120 3.80 -14.18 6.90
C MET A 120 3.59 -13.74 5.45
N PRO A 121 2.49 -14.15 4.79
CA PRO A 121 2.20 -13.69 3.43
C PRO A 121 2.09 -12.17 3.35
N PHE A 122 2.67 -11.58 2.31
CA PHE A 122 2.59 -10.14 2.10
C PHE A 122 2.49 -9.75 0.63
N ALA A 123 2.00 -8.55 0.39
CA ALA A 123 1.95 -7.90 -0.90
C ALA A 123 2.29 -6.42 -0.78
N CYS A 124 2.42 -5.75 -1.91
CA CYS A 124 2.65 -4.32 -1.99
C CYS A 124 1.43 -3.59 -2.54
N MET A 125 1.25 -2.37 -2.08
CA MET A 125 0.34 -1.37 -2.61
C MET A 125 1.16 -0.15 -2.99
N TRP A 126 1.04 0.33 -4.22
CA TRP A 126 1.63 1.63 -4.56
C TRP A 126 0.84 2.74 -3.89
N ALA A 127 1.44 3.38 -2.89
CA ALA A 127 0.91 4.57 -2.26
C ALA A 127 1.25 5.79 -3.16
N ASN A 128 0.52 5.92 -4.27
CA ASN A 128 0.76 6.91 -5.32
C ASN A 128 0.23 8.32 -4.99
N ARG A 129 0.18 8.64 -3.71
CA ARG A 129 -0.06 9.99 -3.21
C ARG A 129 1.15 10.50 -2.44
N MET A 130 1.49 11.74 -2.66
CA MET A 130 2.62 12.37 -1.97
C MET A 130 2.33 12.59 -0.50
N PRO A 131 3.29 12.26 0.38
CA PRO A 131 3.25 12.73 1.74
C PRO A 131 3.22 14.27 1.72
N ARG A 132 2.19 14.85 2.32
CA ARG A 132 2.07 16.30 2.49
C ARG A 132 2.43 16.69 3.91
N ARG A 133 2.91 17.89 4.10
CA ARG A 133 3.03 18.48 5.42
C ARG A 133 1.63 18.85 5.91
N VAL A 134 0.94 17.90 6.56
CA VAL A 134 -0.48 18.06 6.92
C VAL A 134 -0.72 18.62 8.31
N LEU A 135 0.32 19.07 9.02
CA LEU A 135 0.14 19.50 10.39
C LEU A 135 0.84 20.82 10.70
N PRO A 136 0.17 21.59 11.52
CA PRO A 136 -1.16 21.44 12.10
C PRO A 136 -2.23 21.42 11.01
N VAL A 137 -3.24 20.55 11.18
CA VAL A 137 -4.34 20.26 10.23
C VAL A 137 -5.09 21.49 9.69
N ARG A 138 -4.96 22.63 10.34
CA ARG A 138 -5.63 23.89 9.96
C ARG A 138 -4.97 24.63 8.79
N ARG A 139 -3.78 24.21 8.37
CA ARG A 139 -3.07 24.85 7.26
C ARG A 139 -3.24 24.02 6.01
N GLN A 140 -4.14 24.45 5.13
CA GLN A 140 -4.42 23.78 3.84
C GLN A 140 -3.42 24.16 2.74
N ASP A 141 -2.61 25.16 2.96
CA ASP A 141 -1.64 25.76 2.03
C ASP A 141 -0.22 25.19 2.14
N LEU A 142 -0.05 24.11 2.89
CA LEU A 142 1.27 23.52 3.08
C LEU A 142 1.75 22.79 1.85
N PRO A 143 3.02 23.03 1.44
CA PRO A 143 3.60 22.34 0.31
C PRO A 143 3.73 20.84 0.59
N VAL A 144 3.87 20.04 -0.47
CA VAL A 144 4.33 18.65 -0.35
C VAL A 144 5.70 18.62 0.33
N LEU A 145 6.03 17.51 1.01
CA LEU A 145 7.31 17.38 1.72
C LEU A 145 8.50 17.49 0.78
N ASP A 146 8.37 16.95 -0.42
CA ASP A 146 9.38 17.01 -1.47
C ASP A 146 8.67 17.24 -2.81
N PRO A 147 8.68 18.47 -3.36
CA PRO A 147 8.05 18.78 -4.65
C PRO A 147 8.60 17.93 -5.81
N ALA A 148 9.85 17.47 -5.73
CA ALA A 148 10.44 16.59 -6.74
C ALA A 148 9.83 15.18 -6.74
N ARG A 149 9.06 14.87 -5.72
CA ARG A 149 8.30 13.61 -5.59
C ARG A 149 6.82 13.77 -5.91
N GLU A 150 6.43 14.84 -6.58
CA GLU A 150 5.06 14.93 -7.08
C GLU A 150 4.82 13.79 -8.08
N VAL A 151 3.83 12.96 -7.76
CA VAL A 151 3.28 12.03 -8.74
C VAL A 151 2.48 12.91 -9.71
N PRO A 152 2.73 12.91 -10.97
CA PRO A 152 2.37 11.82 -11.81
C PRO A 152 3.56 10.98 -12.24
N SER A 153 3.28 9.73 -12.41
CA SER A 153 4.11 8.78 -13.10
C SER A 153 3.94 8.91 -14.60
N ASP A 154 4.93 8.49 -15.34
CA ASP A 154 4.83 8.17 -16.75
C ASP A 154 5.04 6.67 -16.96
N GLU A 155 5.02 6.22 -18.21
CA GLU A 155 5.22 4.81 -18.54
C GLU A 155 6.56 4.30 -18.00
N ALA A 156 7.63 5.06 -18.18
CA ALA A 156 8.98 4.66 -17.78
C ALA A 156 9.11 4.54 -16.25
N ASP A 157 8.59 5.52 -15.51
CA ASP A 157 8.60 5.51 -14.05
C ASP A 157 7.77 4.35 -13.49
N PHE A 158 6.61 4.04 -14.09
CA PHE A 158 5.81 2.89 -13.66
C PHE A 158 6.52 1.56 -13.91
N VAL A 159 7.22 1.41 -15.04
CA VAL A 159 8.05 0.24 -15.32
C VAL A 159 9.19 0.13 -14.32
N GLU A 160 9.89 1.23 -14.02
CA GLU A 160 10.97 1.27 -13.03
C GLU A 160 10.46 0.89 -11.63
N PHE A 161 9.28 1.38 -11.24
CA PHE A 161 8.63 1.01 -9.99
C PHE A 161 8.36 -0.51 -9.93
N VAL A 162 7.78 -1.08 -10.98
CA VAL A 162 7.48 -2.53 -11.02
C VAL A 162 8.78 -3.36 -11.05
N ALA A 163 9.82 -2.90 -11.74
CA ALA A 163 11.14 -3.53 -11.72
C ALA A 163 11.72 -3.55 -10.30
N MET A 164 11.68 -2.42 -9.60
CA MET A 164 12.10 -2.33 -8.18
C MET A 164 11.33 -3.32 -7.29
N LEU A 165 10.01 -3.47 -7.51
CA LEU A 165 9.23 -4.46 -6.76
C LEU A 165 9.63 -5.90 -7.11
N ALA A 166 9.93 -6.18 -8.37
CA ALA A 166 10.36 -7.50 -8.82
C ALA A 166 11.69 -7.90 -8.18
N ASP A 167 12.66 -7.00 -8.17
CA ASP A 167 13.99 -7.24 -7.62
C ASP A 167 13.97 -7.43 -6.09
N ASN A 168 13.10 -6.70 -5.37
CA ASN A 168 13.14 -6.70 -3.90
C ASN A 168 12.09 -7.59 -3.24
N TYR A 169 10.91 -7.78 -3.88
CA TYR A 169 9.76 -8.38 -3.21
C TYR A 169 9.12 -9.54 -3.95
N PHE A 170 8.92 -9.47 -5.28
CA PHE A 170 8.22 -10.52 -6.04
C PHE A 170 8.97 -11.85 -6.06
N CYS A 171 10.29 -11.81 -5.85
CA CYS A 171 11.14 -12.99 -5.74
C CYS A 171 10.96 -13.77 -4.43
N ARG A 172 10.28 -13.21 -3.43
CA ARG A 172 10.13 -13.84 -2.12
C ARG A 172 9.03 -14.92 -2.15
N PRO A 173 9.28 -16.08 -1.48
CA PRO A 173 8.36 -17.22 -1.55
C PRO A 173 7.00 -16.94 -0.90
N ASN A 174 6.93 -16.01 0.06
CA ASN A 174 5.71 -15.60 0.76
C ASN A 174 5.04 -14.36 0.15
N TYR A 175 5.49 -13.90 -1.04
CA TYR A 175 4.78 -12.84 -1.73
C TYR A 175 3.44 -13.35 -2.25
N VAL A 176 2.36 -12.60 -2.00
CA VAL A 176 1.00 -12.99 -2.37
C VAL A 176 0.83 -13.04 -3.88
N THR A 177 0.28 -14.14 -4.37
CA THR A 177 -0.10 -14.30 -5.76
C THR A 177 -1.59 -14.63 -5.89
N ILE A 178 -2.21 -14.13 -6.95
CA ILE A 178 -3.57 -14.48 -7.36
C ILE A 178 -3.49 -15.12 -8.74
N GLU A 179 -3.98 -16.34 -8.87
CA GLU A 179 -3.90 -17.12 -10.12
C GLU A 179 -2.48 -17.21 -10.69
N GLY A 180 -1.47 -17.32 -9.80
CA GLY A 180 -0.06 -17.39 -10.16
C GLY A 180 0.59 -16.08 -10.56
N ARG A 181 -0.14 -14.96 -10.51
CA ARG A 181 0.35 -13.59 -10.79
C ARG A 181 0.62 -12.81 -9.51
N ASN A 182 1.70 -12.03 -9.48
CA ASN A 182 2.06 -11.23 -8.31
C ASN A 182 1.01 -10.15 -8.04
N TYR A 183 0.46 -10.11 -6.83
CA TYR A 183 -0.53 -9.09 -6.47
C TYR A 183 0.13 -7.73 -6.28
N LEU A 184 -0.42 -6.71 -6.92
CA LEU A 184 -0.09 -5.31 -6.70
C LEU A 184 -1.39 -4.50 -6.70
N SER A 185 -1.54 -3.57 -5.78
CA SER A 185 -2.66 -2.62 -5.82
C SER A 185 -2.17 -1.18 -5.97
N ILE A 186 -3.00 -0.32 -6.59
CA ILE A 186 -2.74 1.12 -6.71
C ILE A 186 -3.73 1.86 -5.82
N PHE A 187 -3.20 2.62 -4.85
CA PHE A 187 -4.00 3.31 -3.81
C PHE A 187 -4.98 4.32 -4.40
N ASP A 188 -4.52 5.24 -5.24
CA ASP A 188 -5.37 6.17 -5.95
C ASP A 188 -5.41 5.81 -7.44
N SER A 189 -6.20 4.79 -7.76
CA SER A 189 -6.37 4.32 -9.13
C SER A 189 -7.01 5.37 -10.03
N THR A 190 -7.91 6.20 -9.49
CA THR A 190 -8.52 7.32 -10.22
C THR A 190 -7.48 8.37 -10.60
N PHE A 191 -6.60 8.73 -9.66
CA PHE A 191 -5.50 9.67 -9.94
C PHE A 191 -4.57 9.11 -11.01
N PHE A 192 -4.17 7.84 -10.91
CA PHE A 192 -3.32 7.18 -11.90
C PHE A 192 -3.90 7.26 -13.32
N VAL A 193 -5.18 6.91 -13.48
CA VAL A 193 -5.85 6.97 -14.80
C VAL A 193 -6.03 8.41 -15.28
N ARG A 194 -6.34 9.35 -14.38
CA ARG A 194 -6.52 10.75 -14.75
C ARG A 194 -5.24 11.40 -15.24
N GLU A 195 -4.11 11.15 -14.57
CA GLU A 195 -2.83 11.77 -14.89
C GLU A 195 -2.21 11.23 -16.19
N LEU A 196 -2.32 9.92 -16.44
CA LEU A 196 -1.78 9.33 -17.65
C LEU A 196 -2.78 9.34 -18.83
N GLY A 197 -4.05 9.55 -18.57
CA GLY A 197 -5.12 9.23 -19.50
C GLY A 197 -5.33 7.71 -19.64
N VAL A 198 -6.44 7.31 -20.22
CA VAL A 198 -6.80 5.87 -20.36
C VAL A 198 -5.76 5.11 -21.18
N ASP A 199 -5.34 5.68 -22.31
CA ASP A 199 -4.37 5.03 -23.21
C ASP A 199 -2.97 5.00 -22.61
N GLY A 200 -2.54 6.07 -21.93
CA GLY A 200 -1.26 6.13 -21.23
C GLY A 200 -1.19 5.15 -20.05
N ALA A 201 -2.25 5.06 -19.26
CA ALA A 201 -2.32 4.09 -18.16
C ALA A 201 -2.29 2.64 -18.69
N ARG A 202 -3.02 2.35 -19.79
CA ARG A 202 -2.96 1.05 -20.45
C ARG A 202 -1.57 0.73 -21.00
N ALA A 203 -0.92 1.71 -21.62
CA ALA A 203 0.44 1.57 -22.14
C ALA A 203 1.44 1.27 -21.01
N ALA A 204 1.38 2.01 -19.89
CA ALA A 204 2.25 1.83 -18.74
C ALA A 204 2.08 0.43 -18.11
N ILE A 205 0.84 -0.02 -17.90
CA ILE A 205 0.57 -1.37 -17.37
C ILE A 205 1.07 -2.43 -18.34
N GLY A 206 0.79 -2.27 -19.65
CA GLY A 206 1.26 -3.19 -20.68
C GLY A 206 2.79 -3.26 -20.77
N ALA A 207 3.47 -2.11 -20.64
CA ALA A 207 4.93 -2.05 -20.65
C ALA A 207 5.53 -2.76 -19.42
N ALA A 208 4.97 -2.54 -18.23
CA ALA A 208 5.40 -3.22 -17.02
C ALA A 208 5.25 -4.74 -17.11
N ARG A 209 4.13 -5.24 -17.64
CA ARG A 209 3.91 -6.67 -17.87
C ARG A 209 4.90 -7.26 -18.89
N ARG A 210 5.19 -6.53 -19.97
CA ARG A 210 6.21 -6.94 -20.94
C ARG A 210 7.60 -6.99 -20.30
N TRP A 211 7.93 -6.00 -19.48
CA TRP A 211 9.19 -5.98 -18.76
C TRP A 211 9.35 -7.19 -17.86
N LEU A 212 8.32 -7.52 -17.05
CA LEU A 212 8.32 -8.69 -16.17
C LEU A 212 8.53 -9.99 -16.97
N ALA A 213 7.79 -10.16 -18.07
CA ALA A 213 7.94 -11.33 -18.93
C ALA A 213 9.34 -11.46 -19.54
N ALA A 214 9.92 -10.35 -20.01
CA ALA A 214 11.27 -10.31 -20.57
C ALA A 214 12.37 -10.65 -19.55
N HIS A 215 12.13 -10.43 -18.26
CA HIS A 215 13.06 -10.71 -17.17
C HIS A 215 12.74 -12.00 -16.39
N GLY A 216 11.81 -12.81 -16.89
CA GLY A 216 11.48 -14.11 -16.30
C GLY A 216 10.64 -14.04 -15.01
N HIS A 217 10.04 -12.91 -14.71
CA HIS A 217 9.14 -12.74 -13.58
C HIS A 217 7.70 -13.17 -13.92
N ARG A 218 6.93 -13.50 -12.86
CA ARG A 218 5.49 -13.72 -12.98
C ARG A 218 4.80 -12.40 -13.35
N ASP A 219 3.70 -12.49 -14.10
CA ASP A 219 2.85 -11.35 -14.42
C ASP A 219 2.19 -10.72 -13.18
N LEU A 220 1.56 -9.58 -13.34
CA LEU A 220 0.81 -8.86 -12.31
C LEU A 220 -0.65 -9.29 -12.26
N HIS A 221 -1.17 -9.45 -11.03
CA HIS A 221 -2.58 -9.24 -10.73
C HIS A 221 -2.71 -7.83 -10.16
N LEU A 222 -3.21 -6.89 -10.96
CA LEU A 222 -3.27 -5.47 -10.60
C LEU A 222 -4.66 -5.09 -10.09
N ALA A 223 -4.75 -4.62 -8.86
CA ALA A 223 -5.99 -4.20 -8.22
C ALA A 223 -6.13 -2.66 -8.19
N ALA A 224 -7.28 -2.14 -8.63
CA ALA A 224 -7.64 -0.75 -8.46
C ALA A 224 -8.29 -0.54 -7.09
N ILE A 225 -7.71 0.33 -6.25
CA ILE A 225 -8.34 0.70 -4.98
C ILE A 225 -9.25 1.89 -5.20
N GLU A 226 -10.49 1.77 -4.72
CA GLU A 226 -11.54 2.81 -4.70
C GLU A 226 -11.64 3.64 -5.99
N PRO A 227 -11.75 3.02 -7.17
CA PRO A 227 -11.99 3.78 -8.38
C PRO A 227 -13.33 4.52 -8.26
N ASN A 228 -13.35 5.79 -8.64
CA ASN A 228 -14.59 6.57 -8.66
C ASN A 228 -15.55 6.10 -9.77
N ALA A 229 -16.74 6.70 -9.82
CA ALA A 229 -17.77 6.34 -10.80
C ALA A 229 -17.34 6.50 -12.27
N GLU A 230 -16.38 7.38 -12.55
CA GLU A 230 -15.84 7.60 -13.90
C GLU A 230 -14.76 6.55 -14.25
N THR A 231 -13.92 6.19 -13.28
CA THR A 231 -12.79 5.27 -13.49
C THR A 231 -13.20 3.81 -13.40
N LEU A 232 -14.19 3.47 -12.57
CA LEU A 232 -14.64 2.09 -12.38
C LEU A 232 -15.02 1.38 -13.69
N PRO A 233 -15.80 1.97 -14.61
CA PRO A 233 -16.13 1.33 -15.90
C PRO A 233 -14.91 1.14 -16.81
N LEU A 234 -13.84 1.90 -16.60
CA LEU A 234 -12.63 1.86 -17.40
C LEU A 234 -11.57 0.87 -16.86
N ALA A 235 -11.73 0.41 -15.61
CA ALA A 235 -10.71 -0.37 -14.93
C ALA A 235 -10.21 -1.57 -15.76
N ALA A 236 -11.12 -2.39 -16.28
CA ALA A 236 -10.74 -3.54 -17.11
C ALA A 236 -10.07 -3.11 -18.43
N ALA A 237 -10.57 -2.05 -19.09
CA ALA A 237 -10.00 -1.53 -20.32
C ALA A 237 -8.61 -0.93 -20.15
N VAL A 238 -8.31 -0.39 -18.98
CA VAL A 238 -6.99 0.11 -18.60
C VAL A 238 -6.01 -1.02 -18.28
N GLY A 239 -6.50 -2.18 -17.82
CA GLY A 239 -5.69 -3.34 -17.52
C GLY A 239 -5.64 -3.73 -16.06
N PHE A 240 -6.55 -3.20 -15.23
CA PHE A 240 -6.76 -3.70 -13.88
C PHE A 240 -7.51 -5.05 -13.93
N ASP A 241 -7.10 -5.97 -13.07
CA ASP A 241 -7.66 -7.32 -12.96
C ASP A 241 -8.78 -7.41 -11.92
N SER A 242 -8.74 -6.53 -10.93
CA SER A 242 -9.74 -6.48 -9.86
C SER A 242 -9.90 -5.07 -9.29
N VAL A 243 -10.96 -4.92 -8.50
CA VAL A 243 -11.28 -3.69 -7.75
C VAL A 243 -11.41 -4.04 -6.28
N THR A 244 -10.91 -3.18 -5.41
CA THR A 244 -11.01 -3.34 -3.96
C THR A 244 -11.25 -2.01 -3.26
N HIS A 245 -11.58 -2.04 -1.98
CA HIS A 245 -11.74 -0.88 -1.13
C HIS A 245 -10.61 -0.80 -0.10
N TYR A 246 -10.28 0.42 0.30
CA TYR A 246 -9.27 0.69 1.33
C TYR A 246 -9.93 0.93 2.69
N VAL A 247 -11.09 1.56 2.68
CA VAL A 247 -11.92 1.84 3.87
C VAL A 247 -13.31 1.25 3.63
N LEU A 248 -13.81 0.53 4.60
CA LEU A 248 -15.18 -0.02 4.62
C LEU A 248 -16.11 0.92 5.39
#